data_d7e11daa920a2945e88841eb10febbab
#
_entry.id   d7e11daa920a2945e88841eb10febbab
#
_cell.length_a   1.000
_cell.length_b   1.000
_cell.length_c   1.000
_cell.angle_alpha   90.00
_cell.angle_beta   90.00
_cell.angle_gamma   90.00
#
_symmetry.space_group_name_H-M   'P 1'
#
loop_
_entity.id
_entity.type
_entity.pdbx_description
1 polymer ?
#
loop_
_entity_poly.entity_id
_entity_poly.type
_entity_poly.pdbx_seq_one_letter_code
_entity_poly.pdbx_strand_id
1 'polypeptide(L)'
;MRRTRSFWLLAIGFWLLTLSSCAQTKDAIYTPDSRNWSYPLPGAKVISSYGSRGGRGHSGTDIKTKANDNILAAFDGEVVFSGPFYGYGNLIRIKHDNGLETYYSHNSKNFVKVGDRVKAGDVIALTGRTGRATTEHLHFETRINGQSVNSARFFDHDRHQLRFDAFSKDGMIKSSKVGKQDKVKASKKTKKSKKSKKSKKSKKSKKSKKSKK
;
A
#
# COMPACT_ATOMS: atom_id res chain seq x y z
N MET A 1 74.45 25.79 53.52
CA MET A 1 73.06 25.46 53.92
C MET A 1 72.08 26.31 53.15
N ARG A 2 71.43 25.79 52.09
CA ARG A 2 70.38 26.50 51.36
C ARG A 2 69.22 25.55 51.24
N ARG A 3 68.10 25.92 51.84
CA ARG A 3 66.80 25.18 51.78
C ARG A 3 66.11 25.54 50.47
N THR A 4 65.88 24.61 49.62
CA THR A 4 64.96 24.72 48.45
C THR A 4 63.53 24.34 48.84
N ARG A 5 62.60 25.29 48.69
CA ARG A 5 61.21 25.10 48.88
C ARG A 5 60.61 24.64 47.56
N SER A 6 60.10 23.39 47.52
CA SER A 6 59.31 22.87 46.42
C SER A 6 57.88 23.41 46.50
N PHE A 7 57.44 24.15 45.45
CA PHE A 7 56.05 24.54 45.26
C PHE A 7 55.32 23.44 44.49
N TRP A 8 54.40 22.81 45.15
CA TRP A 8 53.41 21.93 44.47
C TRP A 8 52.28 22.81 43.96
N LEU A 9 52.16 22.96 42.66
CA LEU A 9 51.01 23.52 41.97
C LEU A 9 50.00 22.40 41.76
N LEU A 10 48.91 22.43 42.52
CA LEU A 10 47.72 21.60 42.31
C LEU A 10 46.98 22.17 41.10
N ALA A 11 47.13 21.55 39.93
CA ALA A 11 46.28 21.77 38.79
C ALA A 11 44.95 21.03 38.99
N ILE A 12 43.95 21.77 39.47
CA ILE A 12 42.55 21.26 39.49
C ILE A 12 42.03 21.32 38.06
N GLY A 13 42.07 20.19 37.40
CA GLY A 13 41.44 20.00 36.09
C GLY A 13 39.93 20.04 36.22
N PHE A 14 39.33 21.14 35.82
CA PHE A 14 37.88 21.29 35.70
C PHE A 14 37.41 20.53 34.46
N TRP A 15 36.99 19.27 34.65
CA TRP A 15 36.44 18.45 33.60
C TRP A 15 34.97 18.86 33.40
N LEU A 16 34.72 19.80 32.50
CA LEU A 16 33.39 20.14 32.00
C LEU A 16 32.87 18.96 31.20
N LEU A 17 32.08 18.11 31.86
CA LEU A 17 31.18 17.16 31.19
C LEU A 17 30.15 17.96 30.43
N THR A 18 30.39 18.26 29.17
CA THR A 18 29.34 18.68 28.25
C THR A 18 28.43 17.47 27.98
N LEU A 19 27.36 17.37 28.76
CA LEU A 19 26.20 16.54 28.39
C LEU A 19 25.62 17.13 27.11
N SER A 20 26.12 16.65 25.97
CA SER A 20 25.46 16.83 24.69
C SER A 20 24.15 16.08 24.75
N SER A 21 23.11 16.78 25.22
CA SER A 21 21.74 16.32 25.10
C SER A 21 21.41 16.23 23.62
N CYS A 22 21.59 15.06 23.05
CA CYS A 22 21.02 14.72 21.76
C CYS A 22 19.51 14.69 21.92
N ALA A 23 18.90 15.89 21.90
CA ALA A 23 17.45 15.99 21.72
C ALA A 23 17.15 15.41 20.34
N GLN A 24 16.77 14.12 20.32
CA GLN A 24 16.13 13.52 19.16
C GLN A 24 14.85 14.30 18.93
N THR A 25 14.89 15.24 18.01
CA THR A 25 13.70 15.90 17.47
C THR A 25 12.84 14.82 16.82
N LYS A 26 11.78 14.43 17.52
CA LYS A 26 10.77 13.45 17.05
C LYS A 26 9.89 14.00 15.92
N ASP A 27 10.23 15.12 15.35
CA ASP A 27 9.46 15.80 14.32
C ASP A 27 10.24 15.86 13.00
N ALA A 28 10.65 14.69 12.50
CA ALA A 28 10.88 14.57 11.07
C ALA A 28 9.50 14.63 10.40
N ILE A 29 9.07 15.84 10.05
CA ILE A 29 7.91 16.08 9.21
C ILE A 29 8.14 15.28 7.93
N TYR A 30 7.40 14.15 7.78
CA TYR A 30 7.39 13.36 6.55
C TYR A 30 6.77 14.23 5.46
N THR A 31 7.59 14.95 4.73
CA THR A 31 7.19 15.51 3.44
C THR A 31 7.23 14.34 2.45
N PRO A 32 6.19 14.06 1.68
CA PRO A 32 6.27 13.09 0.59
C PRO A 32 7.17 13.69 -0.48
N ASP A 33 8.46 13.55 -0.27
CA ASP A 33 9.42 13.75 -1.33
C ASP A 33 9.12 12.68 -2.39
N SER A 34 9.19 13.06 -3.65
CA SER A 34 9.08 12.15 -4.79
C SER A 34 10.03 10.93 -4.72
N ARG A 35 10.93 10.91 -3.77
CA ARG A 35 11.90 9.85 -3.48
C ARG A 35 11.38 8.76 -2.53
N ASN A 36 10.26 8.98 -1.81
CA ASN A 36 9.80 8.08 -0.74
C ASN A 36 8.59 7.24 -1.17
N TRP A 37 8.49 6.92 -2.43
CA TRP A 37 7.50 5.98 -2.94
C TRP A 37 8.07 5.13 -4.08
N SER A 38 7.47 3.96 -4.28
CA SER A 38 7.74 3.10 -5.42
C SER A 38 6.44 2.45 -5.91
N TYR A 39 6.34 2.18 -7.20
CA TYR A 39 5.25 1.34 -7.68
C TYR A 39 5.50 -0.10 -7.26
N PRO A 40 4.53 -0.81 -6.65
CA PRO A 40 4.78 -2.09 -5.98
C PRO A 40 5.21 -3.22 -6.92
N LEU A 41 4.88 -3.12 -8.21
CA LEU A 41 5.27 -4.12 -9.22
C LEU A 41 5.54 -3.41 -10.55
N PRO A 42 6.77 -2.90 -10.79
CA PRO A 42 7.12 -2.17 -12.02
C PRO A 42 6.85 -2.98 -13.29
N GLY A 43 6.34 -2.34 -14.34
CA GLY A 43 6.00 -2.99 -15.60
C GLY A 43 4.74 -3.86 -15.59
N ALA A 44 4.04 -3.94 -14.45
CA ALA A 44 2.84 -4.74 -14.29
C ALA A 44 1.59 -4.12 -14.94
N LYS A 45 0.68 -4.98 -15.39
CA LYS A 45 -0.64 -4.58 -15.91
C LYS A 45 -1.74 -4.94 -14.93
N VAL A 46 -2.75 -4.06 -14.81
CA VAL A 46 -3.95 -4.39 -14.02
C VAL A 46 -4.76 -5.45 -14.73
N ILE A 47 -4.94 -6.60 -14.08
CA ILE A 47 -5.80 -7.69 -14.57
C ILE A 47 -7.17 -7.72 -13.89
N SER A 48 -7.29 -7.12 -12.70
CA SER A 48 -8.55 -6.97 -11.98
C SER A 48 -8.52 -5.76 -11.06
N SER A 49 -9.45 -4.83 -11.25
CA SER A 49 -9.54 -3.61 -10.45
C SER A 49 -10.26 -3.85 -9.13
N TYR A 50 -9.99 -2.97 -8.15
CA TYR A 50 -10.74 -2.85 -6.90
C TYR A 50 -12.24 -2.70 -7.13
N GLY A 51 -13.06 -3.26 -6.24
CA GLY A 51 -14.52 -3.09 -6.22
C GLY A 51 -15.28 -4.36 -6.58
N SER A 52 -16.37 -4.26 -7.36
CA SER A 52 -17.21 -5.42 -7.67
C SER A 52 -16.68 -6.22 -8.85
N ARG A 53 -16.47 -7.53 -8.61
CA ARG A 53 -16.09 -8.52 -9.61
C ARG A 53 -17.13 -9.65 -9.65
N GLY A 54 -17.97 -9.67 -10.69
CA GLY A 54 -18.99 -10.73 -10.84
C GLY A 54 -19.98 -10.86 -9.68
N GLY A 55 -20.30 -9.74 -9.00
CA GLY A 55 -21.19 -9.71 -7.84
C GLY A 55 -20.50 -9.93 -6.50
N ARG A 56 -19.18 -10.21 -6.46
CA ARG A 56 -18.37 -10.31 -5.25
C ARG A 56 -17.52 -9.05 -5.07
N GLY A 57 -17.26 -8.66 -3.81
CA GLY A 57 -16.33 -7.57 -3.48
C GLY A 57 -14.89 -8.00 -3.76
N HIS A 58 -14.10 -7.09 -4.34
CA HIS A 58 -12.65 -7.25 -4.53
C HIS A 58 -11.96 -6.14 -3.76
N SER A 59 -11.22 -6.51 -2.70
CA SER A 59 -10.64 -5.60 -1.73
C SER A 59 -9.34 -4.93 -2.18
N GLY A 60 -8.76 -5.39 -3.30
CA GLY A 60 -7.51 -4.88 -3.85
C GLY A 60 -7.54 -4.69 -5.36
N THR A 61 -6.36 -4.47 -5.91
CA THR A 61 -6.09 -4.44 -7.34
C THR A 61 -5.13 -5.58 -7.66
N ASP A 62 -5.53 -6.45 -8.59
CA ASP A 62 -4.66 -7.52 -9.06
C ASP A 62 -3.80 -6.98 -10.21
N ILE A 63 -2.49 -7.02 -10.03
CA ILE A 63 -1.50 -6.56 -11.00
C ILE A 63 -0.52 -7.67 -11.34
N LYS A 64 -0.19 -7.82 -12.61
CA LYS A 64 0.54 -8.98 -13.15
C LYS A 64 1.68 -8.57 -14.06
N THR A 65 2.83 -9.21 -13.88
CA THR A 65 3.95 -9.28 -14.82
C THR A 65 4.30 -10.74 -15.10
N LYS A 66 5.51 -11.15 -14.77
CA LYS A 66 5.98 -12.55 -14.84
C LYS A 66 5.92 -13.21 -13.47
N ALA A 67 6.12 -14.52 -13.45
CA ALA A 67 6.31 -15.28 -12.22
C ALA A 67 7.61 -14.89 -11.53
N ASN A 68 7.60 -14.85 -10.20
CA ASN A 68 8.75 -14.53 -9.37
C ASN A 68 9.40 -13.15 -9.64
N ASP A 69 8.63 -12.19 -10.14
CA ASP A 69 9.08 -10.81 -10.22
C ASP A 69 9.16 -10.18 -8.81
N ASN A 70 10.10 -9.26 -8.64
CA ASN A 70 10.31 -8.56 -7.39
C ASN A 70 9.12 -7.68 -7.04
N ILE A 71 8.56 -7.87 -5.85
CA ILE A 71 7.56 -6.99 -5.25
C ILE A 71 8.30 -5.98 -4.39
N LEU A 72 8.00 -4.70 -4.61
CA LEU A 72 8.64 -3.58 -3.93
C LEU A 72 7.71 -2.97 -2.87
N ALA A 73 8.29 -2.51 -1.75
CA ALA A 73 7.57 -1.71 -0.78
C ALA A 73 7.12 -0.38 -1.42
N ALA A 74 5.83 -0.07 -1.31
CA ALA A 74 5.27 1.13 -1.95
C ALA A 74 5.69 2.44 -1.28
N PHE A 75 5.91 2.42 0.02
CA PHE A 75 6.34 3.55 0.85
C PHE A 75 7.25 3.05 1.98
N ASP A 76 7.96 3.98 2.62
CA ASP A 76 8.68 3.71 3.86
C ASP A 76 7.69 3.23 4.95
N GLY A 77 8.10 2.29 5.80
CA GLY A 77 7.21 1.79 6.84
C GLY A 77 7.76 0.62 7.64
N GLU A 78 6.89 0.05 8.46
CA GLU A 78 7.18 -1.10 9.32
C GLU A 78 6.32 -2.30 8.91
N VAL A 79 6.94 -3.46 8.80
CA VAL A 79 6.26 -4.73 8.52
C VAL A 79 5.51 -5.17 9.77
N VAL A 80 4.18 -5.14 9.72
CA VAL A 80 3.29 -5.54 10.82
C VAL A 80 2.76 -6.96 10.67
N PHE A 81 2.96 -7.59 9.52
CA PHE A 81 2.65 -9.00 9.27
C PHE A 81 3.49 -9.54 8.11
N SER A 82 4.00 -10.77 8.23
CA SER A 82 4.65 -11.51 7.15
C SER A 82 4.47 -13.01 7.36
N GLY A 83 3.69 -13.66 6.50
CA GLY A 83 3.43 -15.09 6.60
C GLY A 83 2.17 -15.56 5.89
N PRO A 84 1.77 -16.82 6.06
CA PRO A 84 0.56 -17.38 5.47
C PRO A 84 -0.68 -16.78 6.12
N PHE A 85 -1.66 -16.38 5.31
CA PHE A 85 -2.94 -15.85 5.76
C PHE A 85 -4.08 -16.41 4.90
N TYR A 86 -5.19 -16.79 5.55
CA TYR A 86 -6.31 -17.43 4.85
C TYR A 86 -6.82 -16.61 3.67
N GLY A 87 -6.87 -17.22 2.49
CA GLY A 87 -7.30 -16.61 1.24
C GLY A 87 -6.22 -15.79 0.55
N TYR A 88 -5.36 -15.08 1.28
CA TYR A 88 -4.28 -14.24 0.74
C TYR A 88 -3.01 -15.02 0.37
N GLY A 89 -2.87 -16.25 0.87
CA GLY A 89 -1.62 -17.00 0.72
C GLY A 89 -0.51 -16.37 1.56
N ASN A 90 0.71 -16.30 1.04
CA ASN A 90 1.77 -15.57 1.71
C ASN A 90 1.50 -14.07 1.56
N LEU A 91 1.30 -13.41 2.71
CA LEU A 91 0.94 -12.02 2.84
C LEU A 91 2.04 -11.25 3.54
N ILE A 92 2.32 -10.04 3.07
CA ILE A 92 3.04 -9.01 3.81
C ILE A 92 2.09 -7.84 4.04
N ARG A 93 2.10 -7.26 5.26
CA ARG A 93 1.41 -6.03 5.60
C ARG A 93 2.42 -5.02 6.12
N ILE A 94 2.39 -3.82 5.56
CA ILE A 94 3.27 -2.72 5.96
C ILE A 94 2.41 -1.55 6.41
N LYS A 95 2.72 -1.02 7.59
CA LYS A 95 2.15 0.22 8.10
C LYS A 95 3.09 1.37 7.78
N HIS A 96 2.54 2.42 7.19
CA HIS A 96 3.29 3.58 6.73
C HIS A 96 3.03 4.81 7.60
N ASP A 97 4.02 5.68 7.71
CA ASP A 97 3.93 6.90 8.53
C ASP A 97 2.92 7.92 7.95
N ASN A 98 2.57 7.78 6.67
CA ASN A 98 1.55 8.61 6.00
C ASN A 98 0.09 8.21 6.31
N GLY A 99 -0.12 7.22 7.19
CA GLY A 99 -1.44 6.74 7.61
C GLY A 99 -2.04 5.66 6.71
N LEU A 100 -1.31 5.21 5.70
CA LEU A 100 -1.69 4.04 4.89
C LEU A 100 -1.19 2.74 5.51
N GLU A 101 -1.90 1.65 5.21
CA GLU A 101 -1.37 0.30 5.24
C GLU A 101 -1.41 -0.28 3.83
N THR A 102 -0.36 -1.03 3.44
CA THR A 102 -0.34 -1.76 2.17
C THR A 102 -0.23 -3.25 2.41
N TYR A 103 -0.94 -4.03 1.59
CA TYR A 103 -0.98 -5.48 1.64
C TYR A 103 -0.47 -6.04 0.32
N TYR A 104 0.44 -7.00 0.41
CA TYR A 104 1.09 -7.67 -0.71
C TYR A 104 0.84 -9.17 -0.57
N SER A 105 0.01 -9.72 -1.45
CA SER A 105 -0.54 -11.06 -1.31
C SER A 105 -0.24 -11.96 -2.50
N HIS A 106 -0.46 -13.26 -2.29
CA HIS A 106 -0.18 -14.34 -3.22
C HIS A 106 1.30 -14.55 -3.51
N ASN A 107 2.17 -14.03 -2.63
CA ASN A 107 3.62 -14.11 -2.78
C ASN A 107 4.09 -15.57 -2.85
N SER A 108 5.07 -15.85 -3.71
CA SER A 108 5.79 -17.14 -3.69
C SER A 108 6.74 -17.20 -2.50
N LYS A 109 7.40 -16.08 -2.18
CA LYS A 109 8.35 -15.95 -1.08
C LYS A 109 8.31 -14.54 -0.49
N ASN A 110 8.31 -14.45 0.85
CA ASN A 110 8.50 -13.23 1.60
C ASN A 110 9.97 -13.13 2.02
N PHE A 111 10.58 -11.95 1.90
CA PHE A 111 11.98 -11.69 2.31
C PHE A 111 12.08 -10.94 3.64
N VAL A 112 10.98 -10.33 4.09
CA VAL A 112 10.89 -9.52 5.29
C VAL A 112 10.05 -10.19 6.37
N LYS A 113 10.31 -9.85 7.63
CA LYS A 113 9.62 -10.37 8.83
C LYS A 113 8.99 -9.23 9.62
N VAL A 114 8.08 -9.55 10.53
CA VAL A 114 7.43 -8.59 11.43
C VAL A 114 8.49 -7.82 12.23
N GLY A 115 8.33 -6.50 12.31
CA GLY A 115 9.23 -5.56 12.96
C GLY A 115 10.33 -4.99 12.04
N ASP A 116 10.52 -5.55 10.84
CA ASP A 116 11.49 -4.98 9.89
C ASP A 116 11.02 -3.59 9.42
N ARG A 117 11.97 -2.64 9.35
CA ARG A 117 11.79 -1.35 8.70
C ARG A 117 12.20 -1.47 7.25
N VAL A 118 11.34 -1.02 6.35
CA VAL A 118 11.58 -1.02 4.90
C VAL A 118 11.47 0.39 4.34
N LYS A 119 12.21 0.64 3.27
CA LYS A 119 12.11 1.87 2.47
C LYS A 119 11.33 1.61 1.19
N ALA A 120 10.74 2.66 0.64
CA ALA A 120 10.12 2.61 -0.67
C ALA A 120 11.12 2.09 -1.72
N GLY A 121 10.69 1.07 -2.49
CA GLY A 121 11.56 0.42 -3.48
C GLY A 121 12.36 -0.77 -2.97
N ASP A 122 12.38 -1.06 -1.66
CA ASP A 122 12.99 -2.28 -1.15
C ASP A 122 12.26 -3.51 -1.67
N VAL A 123 13.01 -4.54 -2.07
CA VAL A 123 12.46 -5.82 -2.49
C VAL A 123 11.99 -6.58 -1.24
N ILE A 124 10.68 -6.78 -1.11
CA ILE A 124 10.06 -7.41 0.07
C ILE A 124 9.59 -8.83 -0.19
N ALA A 125 9.27 -9.18 -1.44
CA ALA A 125 8.74 -10.50 -1.81
C ALA A 125 8.95 -10.79 -3.30
N LEU A 126 8.55 -12.01 -3.70
CA LEU A 126 8.39 -12.40 -5.09
C LEU A 126 6.91 -12.66 -5.40
N THR A 127 6.48 -12.31 -6.61
CA THR A 127 5.14 -12.67 -7.12
C THR A 127 4.96 -14.18 -7.18
N GLY A 128 3.72 -14.63 -6.94
CA GLY A 128 3.40 -16.04 -6.95
C GLY A 128 1.91 -16.32 -7.12
N ARG A 129 1.51 -17.53 -6.70
CA ARG A 129 0.15 -18.06 -6.82
C ARG A 129 -0.32 -18.75 -5.57
N THR A 130 0.06 -18.25 -4.39
CA THR A 130 -0.36 -18.84 -3.12
C THR A 130 -1.78 -18.42 -2.72
N GLY A 131 -2.39 -19.14 -1.79
CA GLY A 131 -3.75 -18.86 -1.33
C GLY A 131 -4.83 -19.15 -2.38
N ARG A 132 -5.73 -18.20 -2.61
CA ARG A 132 -6.85 -18.34 -3.58
C ARG A 132 -6.53 -17.86 -4.99
N ALA A 133 -5.28 -17.55 -5.29
CA ALA A 133 -4.89 -17.11 -6.62
C ALA A 133 -5.05 -18.24 -7.65
N THR A 134 -5.70 -17.94 -8.78
CA THR A 134 -5.83 -18.86 -9.91
C THR A 134 -4.70 -18.73 -10.92
N THR A 135 -4.07 -17.57 -10.96
CA THR A 135 -2.90 -17.25 -11.81
C THR A 135 -1.87 -16.51 -10.96
N GLU A 136 -0.64 -16.45 -11.43
CA GLU A 136 0.40 -15.66 -10.78
C GLU A 136 0.13 -14.17 -10.93
N HIS A 137 0.08 -13.45 -9.82
CA HIS A 137 -0.12 -12.00 -9.77
C HIS A 137 0.16 -11.49 -8.36
N LEU A 138 0.34 -10.20 -8.22
CA LEU A 138 0.29 -9.50 -6.95
C LEU A 138 -1.15 -9.00 -6.72
N HIS A 139 -1.80 -9.45 -5.65
CA HIS A 139 -2.99 -8.79 -5.11
C HIS A 139 -2.55 -7.69 -4.16
N PHE A 140 -2.69 -6.45 -4.61
CA PHE A 140 -2.26 -5.25 -3.90
C PHE A 140 -3.44 -4.51 -3.29
N GLU A 141 -3.40 -4.30 -1.96
CA GLU A 141 -4.40 -3.48 -1.28
C GLU A 141 -3.76 -2.24 -0.66
N THR A 142 -4.51 -1.17 -0.65
CA THR A 142 -4.28 0.00 0.20
C THR A 142 -5.40 0.09 1.22
N ARG A 143 -5.05 0.37 2.48
CA ARG A 143 -6.01 0.47 3.58
C ARG A 143 -5.81 1.74 4.38
N ILE A 144 -6.91 2.26 4.91
CA ILE A 144 -6.96 3.38 5.85
C ILE A 144 -7.77 2.91 7.05
N ASN A 145 -7.18 2.96 8.25
CA ASN A 145 -7.83 2.49 9.48
C ASN A 145 -8.42 1.07 9.33
N GLY A 146 -7.65 0.16 8.70
CA GLY A 146 -8.05 -1.22 8.47
C GLY A 146 -9.07 -1.45 7.34
N GLN A 147 -9.67 -0.39 6.78
CA GLN A 147 -10.63 -0.51 5.68
C GLN A 147 -9.93 -0.44 4.33
N SER A 148 -10.21 -1.40 3.44
CA SER A 148 -9.67 -1.39 2.09
C SER A 148 -10.25 -0.24 1.27
N VAL A 149 -9.38 0.47 0.56
CA VAL A 149 -9.71 1.56 -0.34
C VAL A 149 -9.14 1.29 -1.72
N ASN A 150 -9.73 1.91 -2.75
CA ASN A 150 -9.26 1.73 -4.12
C ASN A 150 -7.83 2.26 -4.28
N SER A 151 -6.88 1.40 -4.60
CA SER A 151 -5.48 1.78 -4.81
C SER A 151 -5.27 2.79 -5.94
N ALA A 152 -6.19 2.83 -6.93
CA ALA A 152 -6.19 3.85 -7.98
C ALA A 152 -6.41 5.28 -7.45
N ARG A 153 -6.75 5.45 -6.17
CA ARG A 153 -6.77 6.75 -5.51
C ARG A 153 -5.35 7.29 -5.29
N PHE A 154 -4.40 6.40 -5.03
CA PHE A 154 -3.03 6.74 -4.70
C PHE A 154 -2.07 6.52 -5.86
N PHE A 155 -2.38 5.58 -6.75
CA PHE A 155 -1.54 5.21 -7.88
C PHE A 155 -2.28 5.35 -9.21
N ASP A 156 -1.63 5.94 -10.18
CA ASP A 156 -1.98 5.79 -11.59
C ASP A 156 -1.36 4.47 -12.07
N HIS A 157 -2.19 3.44 -12.15
CA HIS A 157 -1.72 2.09 -12.48
C HIS A 157 -1.28 1.97 -13.96
N ASP A 158 -1.75 2.82 -14.84
CA ASP A 158 -1.36 2.78 -16.26
C ASP A 158 0.02 3.42 -16.48
N ARG A 159 0.31 4.48 -15.69
CA ARG A 159 1.60 5.19 -15.75
C ARG A 159 2.60 4.73 -14.69
N HIS A 160 2.20 3.85 -13.77
CA HIS A 160 2.98 3.44 -12.59
C HIS A 160 3.48 4.63 -11.76
N GLN A 161 2.63 5.62 -11.55
CA GLN A 161 2.96 6.86 -10.87
C GLN A 161 2.12 7.08 -9.62
N LEU A 162 2.70 7.79 -8.64
CA LEU A 162 1.95 8.24 -7.47
C LEU A 162 1.03 9.40 -7.83
N ARG A 163 -0.17 9.42 -7.26
CA ARG A 163 -1.10 10.55 -7.33
C ARG A 163 -0.89 11.46 -6.13
N PHE A 164 -0.06 12.47 -6.29
CA PHE A 164 0.28 13.43 -5.22
C PHE A 164 -0.94 14.21 -4.70
N ASP A 165 -1.99 14.35 -5.50
CA ASP A 165 -3.26 15.00 -5.10
C ASP A 165 -4.02 14.24 -4.01
N ALA A 166 -3.70 12.96 -3.79
CA ALA A 166 -4.26 12.16 -2.71
C ALA A 166 -3.67 12.49 -1.33
N PHE A 167 -2.54 13.19 -1.31
CA PHE A 167 -1.80 13.54 -0.09
C PHE A 167 -1.90 15.05 0.18
N SER A 168 -1.80 15.43 1.46
CA SER A 168 -1.67 16.83 1.88
C SER A 168 -0.21 17.30 1.74
N LYS A 169 0.04 18.59 1.98
CA LYS A 169 1.40 19.15 1.85
C LYS A 169 2.42 18.53 2.81
N ASP A 170 1.94 18.05 3.95
CA ASP A 170 2.71 17.33 4.97
C ASP A 170 2.84 15.82 4.70
N GLY A 171 2.34 15.35 3.55
CA GLY A 171 2.45 13.98 3.12
C GLY A 171 1.43 13.00 3.67
N MET A 172 0.58 13.45 4.55
CA MET A 172 -0.48 12.62 5.09
C MET A 172 -1.59 12.42 4.06
N ILE A 173 -2.25 11.26 4.11
CA ILE A 173 -3.43 11.04 3.27
C ILE A 173 -4.53 12.05 3.60
N LYS A 174 -5.12 12.63 2.57
CA LYS A 174 -6.30 13.47 2.75
C LYS A 174 -7.49 12.62 3.19
N SER A 175 -7.97 12.81 4.40
CA SER A 175 -9.09 12.05 4.99
C SER A 175 -10.45 12.30 4.33
N SER A 176 -10.54 13.26 3.40
CA SER A 176 -11.79 13.68 2.80
C SER A 176 -12.40 12.61 1.88
N LYS A 177 -13.54 12.06 2.26
CA LYS A 177 -14.54 11.37 1.40
C LYS A 177 -14.21 9.97 0.90
N VAL A 178 -13.51 9.14 1.68
CA VAL A 178 -13.24 7.74 1.33
C VAL A 178 -14.52 6.90 1.11
N GLY A 179 -15.63 7.25 1.79
CA GLY A 179 -16.83 6.40 1.79
C GLY A 179 -17.91 6.71 0.77
N LYS A 180 -17.90 7.87 0.08
CA LYS A 180 -19.03 8.26 -0.77
C LYS A 180 -18.85 7.99 -2.28
N GLN A 181 -17.62 8.07 -2.81
CA GLN A 181 -17.42 7.92 -4.26
C GLN A 181 -17.41 6.49 -4.76
N ASP A 182 -16.90 5.55 -3.96
CA ASP A 182 -16.82 4.14 -4.37
C ASP A 182 -18.20 3.46 -4.41
N LYS A 183 -19.15 3.88 -3.55
CA LYS A 183 -20.54 3.37 -3.57
C LYS A 183 -21.37 3.88 -4.75
N VAL A 184 -21.11 5.10 -5.25
CA VAL A 184 -21.92 5.71 -6.32
C VAL A 184 -21.65 5.12 -7.70
N LYS A 185 -20.39 4.75 -8.00
CA LYS A 185 -20.05 4.12 -9.29
C LYS A 185 -20.54 2.68 -9.40
N ALA A 186 -20.53 1.90 -8.30
CA ALA A 186 -21.06 0.55 -8.26
C ALA A 186 -22.60 0.52 -8.47
N SER A 187 -23.33 1.45 -7.87
CA SER A 187 -24.81 1.52 -8.00
C SER A 187 -25.29 1.96 -9.39
N LYS A 188 -24.54 2.84 -10.07
CA LYS A 188 -24.89 3.27 -11.45
C LYS A 188 -24.66 2.18 -12.49
N LYS A 189 -23.61 1.35 -12.33
CA LYS A 189 -23.32 0.25 -13.27
C LYS A 189 -24.35 -0.89 -13.17
N THR A 190 -24.84 -1.21 -11.97
CA THR A 190 -25.91 -2.21 -11.76
C THR A 190 -27.28 -1.77 -12.30
N LYS A 191 -27.62 -0.48 -12.19
CA LYS A 191 -28.86 0.05 -12.77
C LYS A 191 -28.87 0.01 -14.31
N LYS A 192 -27.71 0.30 -14.96
CA LYS A 192 -27.59 0.25 -16.43
C LYS A 192 -27.67 -1.16 -16.99
N SER A 193 -27.09 -2.18 -16.30
CA SER A 193 -27.13 -3.58 -16.71
C SER A 193 -28.54 -4.20 -16.54
N LYS A 194 -29.31 -3.82 -15.49
CA LYS A 194 -30.68 -4.25 -15.29
C LYS A 194 -31.64 -3.70 -16.36
N LYS A 195 -31.44 -2.45 -16.80
CA LYS A 195 -32.28 -1.82 -17.84
C LYS A 195 -32.05 -2.49 -19.22
N SER A 196 -30.83 -2.87 -19.57
CA SER A 196 -30.54 -3.57 -20.83
C SER A 196 -31.07 -5.02 -20.88
N LYS A 197 -31.07 -5.74 -19.74
CA LYS A 197 -31.65 -7.08 -19.66
C LYS A 197 -33.16 -7.09 -19.76
N LYS A 198 -33.87 -6.07 -19.21
CA LYS A 198 -35.32 -5.96 -19.28
C LYS A 198 -35.82 -5.68 -20.71
N SER A 199 -35.07 -4.84 -21.50
CA SER A 199 -35.42 -4.57 -22.89
C SER A 199 -35.20 -5.77 -23.84
N LYS A 200 -34.17 -6.61 -23.58
CA LYS A 200 -33.97 -7.84 -24.37
C LYS A 200 -35.02 -8.93 -24.10
N LYS A 201 -35.52 -9.03 -22.86
CA LYS A 201 -36.56 -10.03 -22.52
C LYS A 201 -37.92 -9.70 -23.14
N SER A 202 -38.29 -8.40 -23.23
CA SER A 202 -39.54 -7.96 -23.88
C SER A 202 -39.53 -8.12 -25.42
N LYS A 203 -38.33 -8.00 -26.07
CA LYS A 203 -38.20 -8.25 -27.53
C LYS A 203 -38.31 -9.73 -27.89
N LYS A 204 -37.79 -10.63 -27.00
CA LYS A 204 -37.85 -12.10 -27.25
C LYS A 204 -39.26 -12.65 -27.13
N SER A 205 -40.10 -12.14 -26.19
CA SER A 205 -41.49 -12.56 -26.03
C SER A 205 -42.42 -12.09 -27.17
N LYS A 206 -42.10 -10.95 -27.82
CA LYS A 206 -42.88 -10.46 -28.99
C LYS A 206 -42.58 -11.26 -30.28
N LYS A 207 -41.35 -11.80 -30.42
CA LYS A 207 -40.95 -12.57 -31.60
C LYS A 207 -41.54 -13.99 -31.59
N SER A 208 -41.75 -14.61 -30.43
CA SER A 208 -42.37 -15.94 -30.30
C SER A 208 -43.90 -15.95 -30.51
N LYS A 209 -44.60 -14.81 -30.40
CA LYS A 209 -46.03 -14.68 -30.68
C LYS A 209 -46.34 -14.42 -32.16
N LYS A 210 -45.35 -14.04 -32.99
CA LYS A 210 -45.54 -13.74 -34.44
C LYS A 210 -45.28 -14.96 -35.34
N SER A 211 -44.76 -16.06 -34.80
CA SER A 211 -44.48 -17.30 -35.54
C SER A 211 -45.53 -18.40 -35.30
N LYS A 212 -46.66 -18.07 -34.63
CA LYS A 212 -47.80 -18.98 -34.37
C LYS A 212 -49.13 -18.41 -34.90
N LYS A 213 -49.08 -17.66 -35.99
CA LYS A 213 -50.26 -17.30 -36.81
C LYS A 213 -50.04 -17.69 -38.25
#